data_8c6b4498fa8575e9a69be2e402c70db2
#
_entry.id   8c6b4498fa8575e9a69be2e402c70db2
#
_cell.length_a   1.000
_cell.length_b   1.000
_cell.length_c   1.000
_cell.angle_alpha   90.00
_cell.angle_beta   90.00
_cell.angle_gamma   90.00
#
_symmetry.space_group_name_H-M   'P 1'
#
loop_
_entity.id
_entity.type
_entity.pdbx_description
1 polymer ?
#
loop_
_entity_poly.entity_id
_entity_poly.type
_entity_poly.pdbx_seq_one_letter_code
_entity_poly.pdbx_strand_id
1 'polypeptide(L)'
;MTRLTWVIGLLAAAAVSDASAQMANLTGVFTCVEKCRGGQPAQITQNGAQLNIVTEAGTPSRAWPDWFSPTSRIWVDALNEGAVYSPDGMRVQFDNGTIWLRGLPPVRRR
;
A
#
# COMPACT_ATOMS: atom_id res chain seq x y z
N MET A 1 -32.24 -7.67 35.62
CA MET A 1 -31.87 -7.59 35.30
C MET A 1 -31.52 -7.36 34.30
N THR A 2 -31.30 -7.21 33.77
CA THR A 2 -31.08 -7.07 33.01
C THR A 2 -30.24 -6.73 32.42
N ARG A 3 -29.78 -6.61 32.21
CA ARG A 3 -29.04 -6.33 31.76
C ARG A 3 -28.33 -6.66 30.95
N LEU A 4 -27.90 -6.95 30.49
CA LEU A 4 -27.20 -7.48 29.85
C LEU A 4 -27.18 -7.27 28.61
N THR A 5 -27.68 -7.04 28.12
CA THR A 5 -27.86 -6.81 26.86
C THR A 5 -26.86 -5.98 26.34
N TRP A 6 -26.42 -5.14 27.00
CA TRP A 6 -25.51 -4.34 26.50
C TRP A 6 -24.38 -4.90 25.90
N VAL A 7 -24.15 -5.89 26.17
CA VAL A 7 -23.07 -6.50 25.68
C VAL A 7 -23.04 -6.50 24.28
N ILE A 8 -24.07 -6.62 23.71
CA ILE A 8 -24.13 -6.71 22.41
C ILE A 8 -23.56 -5.64 21.64
N GLY A 9 -23.74 -4.53 22.03
CA GLY A 9 -23.29 -3.48 21.26
C GLY A 9 -21.88 -3.53 20.93
N LEU A 10 -21.15 -4.13 21.73
CA LEU A 10 -19.82 -4.19 21.48
C LEU A 10 -19.45 -4.85 20.27
N LEU A 11 -20.09 -5.78 19.95
CA LEU A 11 -19.74 -6.50 18.82
C LEU A 11 -19.83 -5.73 17.58
N ALA A 12 -20.78 -4.94 17.50
CA ALA A 12 -20.97 -4.22 16.33
C ALA A 12 -19.81 -3.34 16.05
N ALA A 13 -19.31 -2.78 17.05
CA ALA A 13 -18.24 -1.88 16.89
C ALA A 13 -17.04 -2.55 16.31
N ALA A 14 -16.79 -3.69 16.75
CA ALA A 14 -15.64 -4.38 16.30
C ALA A 14 -15.71 -4.66 14.83
N ALA A 15 -16.85 -4.96 14.38
CA ALA A 15 -16.96 -5.30 12.99
C ALA A 15 -16.61 -4.14 12.11
N VAL A 16 -16.94 -2.99 12.51
CA VAL A 16 -16.68 -1.88 11.70
C VAL A 16 -15.25 -1.60 11.49
N SER A 17 -14.46 -1.72 12.48
CA SER A 17 -13.11 -1.34 12.33
C SER A 17 -12.36 -2.23 11.39
N ASP A 18 -12.82 -3.39 11.15
CA ASP A 18 -12.08 -4.26 10.31
C ASP A 18 -11.96 -3.82 8.90
N ALA A 19 -12.92 -3.15 8.40
CA ALA A 19 -12.88 -2.77 7.02
C ALA A 19 -11.68 -1.91 6.69
N SER A 20 -11.35 -1.01 7.54
CA SER A 20 -10.26 -0.12 7.20
C SER A 20 -8.92 -0.76 7.44
N ALA A 21 -8.88 -1.87 8.15
CA ALA A 21 -7.61 -2.47 8.42
C ALA A 21 -7.16 -3.41 7.31
N GLN A 22 -7.94 -3.56 6.28
CA GLN A 22 -7.60 -4.54 5.29
C GLN A 22 -6.47 -4.14 4.37
N MET A 23 -6.28 -2.87 4.15
CA MET A 23 -5.22 -2.43 3.28
C MET A 23 -3.97 -2.17 4.10
N ALA A 24 -2.83 -2.65 3.63
CA ALA A 24 -1.58 -2.37 4.30
C ALA A 24 -1.27 -0.88 4.23
N ASN A 25 -0.50 -0.40 5.18
CA ASN A 25 -0.05 0.98 5.15
C ASN A 25 1.18 1.05 4.28
N LEU A 26 1.07 1.68 3.13
CA LEU A 26 2.15 1.75 2.18
C LEU A 26 2.97 3.02 2.27
N THR A 27 2.68 3.89 3.24
CA THR A 27 3.45 5.13 3.37
C THR A 27 4.91 4.82 3.66
N GLY A 28 5.79 5.35 2.87
CA GLY A 28 7.22 5.16 3.10
C GLY A 28 8.03 5.35 1.86
N VAL A 29 9.31 5.05 1.97
CA VAL A 29 10.26 5.17 0.88
C VAL A 29 10.60 3.77 0.42
N PHE A 30 10.60 3.58 -0.89
CA PHE A 30 10.85 2.28 -1.48
C PHE A 30 12.03 2.37 -2.43
N THR A 31 12.73 1.26 -2.58
CA THR A 31 13.83 1.16 -3.52
C THR A 31 13.42 0.20 -4.62
N CYS A 32 13.60 0.61 -5.86
CA CYS A 32 13.32 -0.27 -6.98
C CYS A 32 14.45 -1.27 -7.14
N VAL A 33 14.10 -2.53 -7.25
CA VAL A 33 15.09 -3.60 -7.36
C VAL A 33 14.97 -4.41 -8.63
N GLU A 34 13.89 -4.23 -9.38
CA GLU A 34 13.70 -5.01 -10.60
C GLU A 34 12.99 -4.17 -11.64
N LYS A 35 13.44 -4.26 -12.87
CA LYS A 35 12.83 -3.57 -14.00
C LYS A 35 12.54 -2.10 -13.70
N CYS A 36 13.53 -1.42 -13.20
CA CYS A 36 13.38 -0.05 -12.75
C CYS A 36 13.32 0.92 -13.93
N ARG A 37 12.50 1.94 -13.76
CA ARG A 37 12.36 2.99 -14.77
C ARG A 37 13.24 4.18 -14.46
N GLY A 38 13.88 4.18 -13.31
CA GLY A 38 14.82 5.22 -12.92
C GLY A 38 15.53 4.79 -11.66
N GLY A 39 16.41 5.62 -11.18
CA GLY A 39 17.26 5.27 -10.05
C GLY A 39 16.97 6.03 -8.77
N GLN A 40 15.90 6.77 -8.73
CA GLN A 40 15.57 7.53 -7.53
C GLN A 40 14.78 6.67 -6.57
N PRO A 41 14.78 7.02 -5.28
CA PRO A 41 13.87 6.35 -4.37
C PRO A 41 12.44 6.67 -4.75
N ALA A 42 11.56 5.70 -4.61
CA ALA A 42 10.14 5.92 -4.81
C ALA A 42 9.51 6.24 -3.47
N GLN A 43 8.45 7.00 -3.47
CA GLN A 43 7.79 7.39 -2.24
C GLN A 43 6.31 7.21 -2.36
N ILE A 44 5.69 6.72 -1.30
CA ILE A 44 4.24 6.61 -1.23
C ILE A 44 3.77 7.31 0.03
N THR A 45 2.75 8.12 -0.10
CA THR A 45 2.07 8.72 1.04
C THR A 45 0.62 8.28 0.96
N GLN A 46 0.17 7.56 1.97
CA GLN A 46 -1.18 7.04 1.99
C GLN A 46 -2.05 7.86 2.91
N ASN A 47 -3.21 8.21 2.43
CA ASN A 47 -4.12 9.02 3.19
C ASN A 47 -5.49 8.40 3.05
N GLY A 48 -5.79 7.47 3.93
CA GLY A 48 -7.01 6.68 3.82
C GLY A 48 -6.95 5.80 2.59
N ALA A 49 -7.89 5.96 1.70
CA ALA A 49 -7.94 5.16 0.48
C ALA A 49 -7.26 5.83 -0.70
N GLN A 50 -6.58 6.93 -0.46
CA GLN A 50 -5.87 7.60 -1.54
C GLN A 50 -4.39 7.53 -1.31
N LEU A 51 -3.64 7.31 -2.35
CA LEU A 51 -2.20 7.29 -2.26
C LEU A 51 -1.62 8.29 -3.22
N ASN A 52 -0.57 8.95 -2.78
CA ASN A 52 0.22 9.81 -3.66
C ASN A 52 1.56 9.14 -3.81
N ILE A 53 1.99 8.96 -5.03
CA ILE A 53 3.19 8.22 -5.34
C ILE A 53 4.13 9.10 -6.14
N VAL A 54 5.42 8.99 -5.83
CA VAL A 54 6.44 9.51 -6.73
C VAL A 54 7.25 8.28 -7.10
N THR A 55 7.33 7.96 -8.37
CA THR A 55 7.98 6.73 -8.80
C THR A 55 9.49 6.86 -8.76
N GLU A 56 10.18 5.78 -8.98
CA GLU A 56 11.64 5.80 -9.01
C GLU A 56 12.19 6.57 -10.22
N ALA A 57 11.31 6.94 -11.14
CA ALA A 57 11.67 7.81 -12.24
C ALA A 57 11.34 9.27 -11.94
N GLY A 58 10.81 9.55 -10.76
CA GLY A 58 10.45 10.91 -10.39
C GLY A 58 9.05 11.32 -10.85
N THR A 59 8.25 10.39 -11.33
CA THR A 59 6.93 10.72 -11.86
C THR A 59 5.90 10.71 -10.75
N PRO A 60 5.19 11.80 -10.53
CA PRO A 60 4.13 11.79 -9.53
C PRO A 60 2.89 11.11 -10.07
N SER A 61 2.18 10.42 -9.21
CA SER A 61 0.95 9.74 -9.58
C SER A 61 0.03 9.64 -8.39
N ARG A 62 -1.24 9.52 -8.65
CA ARG A 62 -2.18 9.10 -7.65
C ARG A 62 -2.40 7.63 -7.78
N ALA A 63 -2.82 7.01 -6.71
CA ALA A 63 -3.15 5.60 -6.71
C ALA A 63 -4.27 5.36 -5.71
N TRP A 64 -4.96 4.25 -5.85
CA TRP A 64 -6.04 3.89 -4.95
C TRP A 64 -6.20 2.38 -4.96
N PRO A 65 -6.89 1.80 -3.98
CA PRO A 65 -7.08 0.36 -3.98
C PRO A 65 -7.80 -0.09 -5.24
N ASP A 66 -7.33 -1.17 -5.79
CA ASP A 66 -7.95 -1.75 -6.99
C ASP A 66 -9.29 -2.28 -6.57
N TRP A 67 -10.36 -1.95 -7.31
CA TRP A 67 -11.63 -2.35 -6.84
C TRP A 67 -11.94 -3.83 -6.98
N PHE A 68 -11.17 -4.59 -7.73
CA PHE A 68 -11.36 -6.01 -7.75
C PHE A 68 -10.66 -6.68 -6.58
N SER A 69 -9.60 -6.11 -6.07
CA SER A 69 -8.81 -6.73 -5.01
C SER A 69 -8.19 -5.68 -4.10
N PRO A 70 -9.02 -4.93 -3.42
CA PRO A 70 -8.51 -3.76 -2.67
C PRO A 70 -7.61 -4.12 -1.50
N THR A 71 -7.58 -5.36 -1.07
CA THR A 71 -6.74 -5.73 0.05
C THR A 71 -5.37 -6.23 -0.39
N SER A 72 -5.12 -6.28 -1.68
CA SER A 72 -3.84 -6.76 -2.19
C SER A 72 -3.32 -5.99 -3.39
N ARG A 73 -4.12 -5.16 -4.01
CA ARG A 73 -3.71 -4.46 -5.23
C ARG A 73 -4.08 -3.00 -5.19
N ILE A 74 -3.28 -2.19 -5.87
CA ILE A 74 -3.59 -0.78 -6.08
C ILE A 74 -3.54 -0.51 -7.58
N TRP A 75 -4.22 0.55 -7.97
CA TRP A 75 -4.15 1.06 -9.34
C TRP A 75 -3.30 2.33 -9.31
N VAL A 76 -2.34 2.44 -10.19
CA VAL A 76 -1.42 3.58 -10.24
C VAL A 76 -1.70 4.35 -11.52
N ASP A 77 -2.32 5.48 -11.35
CA ASP A 77 -2.94 6.18 -12.46
C ASP A 77 -1.97 6.67 -13.53
N ALA A 78 -0.92 7.32 -13.15
CA ALA A 78 0.01 7.86 -14.14
C ALA A 78 0.72 6.77 -14.92
N LEU A 79 0.81 5.57 -14.38
CA LEU A 79 1.44 4.47 -15.07
C LEU A 79 0.43 3.62 -15.84
N ASN A 80 -0.84 3.88 -15.61
CA ASN A 80 -1.92 3.14 -16.23
C ASN A 80 -1.74 1.63 -16.01
N GLU A 81 -1.41 1.26 -14.80
CA GLU A 81 -1.24 -0.16 -14.48
C GLU A 81 -1.47 -0.40 -13.00
N GLY A 82 -1.67 -1.65 -12.66
CA GLY A 82 -1.87 -2.05 -11.29
C GLY A 82 -0.61 -2.59 -10.67
N ALA A 83 -0.66 -2.78 -9.38
CA ALA A 83 0.44 -3.37 -8.63
C ALA A 83 -0.12 -4.17 -7.47
N VAL A 84 0.59 -5.23 -7.12
CA VAL A 84 0.26 -6.06 -5.97
C VAL A 84 1.17 -5.64 -4.83
N TYR A 85 0.65 -5.50 -3.64
CA TYR A 85 1.49 -5.20 -2.49
C TYR A 85 1.41 -6.35 -1.49
N SER A 86 2.49 -6.53 -0.74
CA SER A 86 2.52 -7.58 0.26
C SER A 86 1.72 -7.18 1.49
N PRO A 87 1.20 -8.12 2.25
CA PRO A 87 0.38 -7.79 3.42
C PRO A 87 1.10 -6.95 4.47
N ASP A 88 2.41 -7.07 4.55
CA ASP A 88 3.18 -6.27 5.49
C ASP A 88 3.57 -4.91 4.93
N GLY A 89 3.20 -4.62 3.68
CA GLY A 89 3.50 -3.33 3.08
C GLY A 89 4.94 -3.15 2.65
N MET A 90 5.74 -4.20 2.66
CA MET A 90 7.17 -4.06 2.38
C MET A 90 7.51 -4.19 0.91
N ARG A 91 6.63 -4.73 0.12
CA ARG A 91 6.92 -4.98 -1.28
C ARG A 91 5.77 -4.55 -2.16
N VAL A 92 6.09 -3.92 -3.27
CA VAL A 92 5.10 -3.55 -4.29
C VAL A 92 5.61 -4.07 -5.61
N GLN A 93 4.82 -4.85 -6.30
CA GLN A 93 5.21 -5.39 -7.59
C GLN A 93 4.19 -4.96 -8.64
N PHE A 94 4.67 -4.23 -9.63
CA PHE A 94 3.81 -3.71 -10.68
C PHE A 94 3.55 -4.79 -11.72
N ASP A 95 2.48 -4.65 -12.44
CA ASP A 95 2.09 -5.63 -13.43
C ASP A 95 3.12 -5.79 -14.54
N ASN A 96 3.93 -4.78 -14.79
CA ASN A 96 4.97 -4.88 -15.80
C ASN A 96 6.25 -5.55 -15.26
N GLY A 97 6.26 -5.96 -14.01
CA GLY A 97 7.42 -6.62 -13.41
C GLY A 97 8.32 -5.74 -12.57
N THR A 98 8.06 -4.46 -12.52
CA THR A 98 8.86 -3.57 -11.65
C THR A 98 8.59 -3.93 -10.19
N ILE A 99 9.62 -4.03 -9.39
CA ILE A 99 9.47 -4.37 -7.98
C ILE A 99 10.12 -3.31 -7.12
N TRP A 100 9.40 -2.86 -6.11
CA TRP A 100 9.89 -1.93 -5.11
C TRP A 100 9.91 -2.63 -3.76
N LEU A 101 10.97 -2.40 -2.99
CA LEU A 101 11.06 -2.91 -1.63
C LEU A 101 11.26 -1.75 -0.68
N ARG A 102 10.57 -1.82 0.44
CA ARG A 102 10.63 -0.74 1.42
C ARG A 102 11.69 -1.06 2.45
N GLY A 103 12.34 -0.01 2.92
CA GLY A 103 13.19 -0.17 4.09
C GLY A 103 14.45 -0.95 3.89
N LEU A 104 14.92 -1.06 2.64
CA LEU A 104 16.17 -1.75 2.45
C LEU A 104 17.27 -0.95 3.10
N PRO A 105 18.19 -1.61 3.77
CA PRO A 105 19.32 -0.88 4.32
C PRO A 105 20.19 -0.34 3.21
N PRO A 106 20.92 0.70 3.46
CA PRO A 106 21.83 1.22 2.46
C PRO A 106 22.86 0.17 2.11
N VAL A 107 23.25 0.17 0.88
CA VAL A 107 24.22 -0.78 0.46
C VAL A 107 25.52 -0.44 1.10
N ARG A 108 26.12 -1.43 1.70
CA ARG A 108 27.25 -1.17 2.28
C ARG A 108 28.24 -1.58 1.52
N ARG A 109 29.00 -1.07 1.18
CA ARG A 109 29.89 -1.48 0.40
C ARG A 109 30.95 -1.40 0.95
N ARG A 110 31.52 -1.83 1.13
CA ARG A 110 32.47 -1.73 1.75
C ARG A 110 33.20 -1.88 1.40
#